data_07a1da9fe13cbc23b2c4d0bad39a1f7e
#
_entry.id   07a1da9fe13cbc23b2c4d0bad39a1f7e
#
_cell.length_a   1.000
_cell.length_b   1.000
_cell.length_c   1.000
_cell.angle_alpha   90.00
_cell.angle_beta   90.00
_cell.angle_gamma   90.00
#
_symmetry.space_group_name_H-M   'P 1'
#
loop_
_entity.id
_entity.type
_entity.pdbx_description
1 polymer ?
#
loop_
_entity_poly.entity_id
_entity_poly.type
_entity_poly.pdbx_seq_one_letter_code
_entity_poly.pdbx_strand_id
1 'polypeptide(L)'
;MHRRNFLKTTLGGAVALAAAKMPDFAFAQNLPNLRPSEKTDGQNEPAFSKLRGVNLGAWLVLEKWMVPDIYRGTDAPDEYSLCLALGDQAKSRLDRHRETFITAEDFRWIRDCGLNAVRLPVGYWALEAPKPFVESAGFMDFALDQCQKNGLRLLLDLHGAPGSQNGWDHSGRSGPINWPKDPQNIQETLRVLESFAQKYGKHPALFGIELLNEPRDEVPLEILQQFYQDAYARLRKHLDPDVAIVFHDSFRPLAWKKFMQAPAFANVVLDTHLYQCFNDKDKLRTAQEQLEFSINRKEALDEMQREELPTIVGEWSLSLPGEAMLGLSPLQIESVKRAYADTQLLNYEGTRGWFFWSYKLQHDSEWNFRYCVERGWLPENFAA
;
A
#
# COMPACT_ATOMS: atom_id res chain seq x y z
N MET A 1 -59.16 1.41 -39.22
CA MET A 1 -60.33 0.53 -39.53
C MET A 1 -60.12 -0.78 -38.79
N HIS A 2 -61.12 -1.09 -38.08
CA HIS A 2 -61.59 -2.28 -37.39
C HIS A 2 -61.06 -2.62 -36.00
N ARG A 3 -62.01 -2.27 -35.12
CA ARG A 3 -62.29 -2.82 -33.78
C ARG A 3 -62.72 -4.30 -33.86
N ARG A 4 -62.43 -5.08 -32.76
CA ARG A 4 -63.50 -5.77 -31.98
C ARG A 4 -62.88 -6.63 -30.88
N ASN A 5 -63.22 -6.23 -29.67
CA ASN A 5 -63.72 -6.91 -28.49
C ASN A 5 -64.03 -8.42 -28.60
N PHE A 6 -63.71 -9.17 -27.52
CA PHE A 6 -64.58 -10.16 -26.86
C PHE A 6 -63.80 -10.74 -25.65
N LEU A 7 -64.23 -10.80 -24.52
CA LEU A 7 -65.30 -11.11 -23.64
C LEU A 7 -64.74 -11.68 -22.35
N LYS A 8 -65.24 -11.25 -21.27
CA LYS A 8 -65.03 -11.71 -19.89
C LYS A 8 -65.45 -13.17 -19.72
N THR A 9 -64.64 -13.94 -18.95
CA THR A 9 -65.17 -15.06 -18.16
C THR A 9 -64.51 -15.06 -16.79
N THR A 10 -65.30 -14.76 -15.79
CA THR A 10 -64.99 -14.94 -14.39
C THR A 10 -65.08 -16.42 -14.04
N LEU A 11 -64.00 -16.97 -13.49
CA LEU A 11 -64.12 -18.18 -12.63
C LEU A 11 -63.32 -17.91 -11.37
N GLY A 12 -64.05 -17.82 -10.27
CA GLY A 12 -63.50 -17.77 -8.92
C GLY A 12 -62.88 -19.11 -8.58
N GLY A 13 -61.61 -19.09 -8.21
CA GLY A 13 -60.92 -20.18 -7.54
C GLY A 13 -60.26 -19.61 -6.33
N ALA A 14 -60.80 -19.86 -5.16
CA ALA A 14 -60.16 -19.58 -3.89
C ALA A 14 -58.90 -20.47 -3.76
N VAL A 15 -57.73 -19.86 -3.92
CA VAL A 15 -56.49 -20.55 -3.52
C VAL A 15 -56.23 -20.21 -2.07
N ALA A 16 -56.39 -21.25 -1.22
CA ALA A 16 -56.00 -21.19 0.17
C ALA A 16 -54.46 -21.02 0.24
N LEU A 17 -54.01 -19.88 0.72
CA LEU A 17 -52.62 -19.67 1.11
C LEU A 17 -52.35 -20.57 2.33
N ALA A 18 -51.68 -21.67 2.11
CA ALA A 18 -51.01 -22.40 3.18
C ALA A 18 -49.86 -21.52 3.68
N ALA A 19 -50.02 -20.97 4.88
CA ALA A 19 -48.95 -20.30 5.59
C ALA A 19 -47.88 -21.36 5.92
N ALA A 20 -46.84 -21.43 5.10
CA ALA A 20 -45.62 -22.12 5.44
C ALA A 20 -44.98 -21.37 6.62
N LYS A 21 -44.97 -21.99 7.79
CA LYS A 21 -44.17 -21.51 8.94
C LYS A 21 -42.72 -21.42 8.48
N MET A 22 -42.18 -20.20 8.41
CA MET A 22 -40.74 -20.01 8.38
C MET A 22 -40.14 -20.62 9.65
N PRO A 23 -39.04 -21.35 9.57
CA PRO A 23 -38.34 -21.79 10.76
C PRO A 23 -37.86 -20.56 11.53
N ASP A 24 -38.16 -20.50 12.82
CA ASP A 24 -37.56 -19.53 13.74
C ASP A 24 -36.04 -19.69 13.68
N PHE A 25 -35.36 -18.78 12.99
CA PHE A 25 -33.93 -18.61 13.14
C PHE A 25 -33.69 -18.00 14.52
N ALA A 26 -33.49 -18.87 15.52
CA ALA A 26 -32.90 -18.46 16.78
C ALA A 26 -31.45 -18.00 16.55
N PHE A 27 -31.27 -16.79 16.02
CA PHE A 27 -30.03 -16.07 16.09
C PHE A 27 -29.98 -15.40 17.46
N ALA A 28 -29.22 -15.97 18.32
CA ALA A 28 -28.64 -15.44 19.54
C ALA A 28 -28.77 -16.39 20.70
N GLN A 29 -27.85 -17.30 20.84
CA GLN A 29 -27.47 -17.82 22.18
C GLN A 29 -26.21 -18.72 22.14
N ASN A 30 -25.18 -18.42 21.33
CA ASN A 30 -23.85 -18.96 21.55
C ASN A 30 -22.78 -18.03 20.93
N LEU A 31 -22.78 -16.77 21.32
CA LEU A 31 -21.53 -16.01 21.26
C LEU A 31 -20.67 -16.53 22.43
N PRO A 32 -19.49 -17.09 22.18
CA PRO A 32 -18.57 -17.35 23.26
C PRO A 32 -18.33 -16.01 23.96
N ASN A 33 -18.45 -16.02 25.30
CA ASN A 33 -18.04 -14.88 26.13
C ASN A 33 -16.59 -14.56 25.78
N LEU A 34 -16.39 -13.57 24.93
CA LEU A 34 -15.10 -12.93 24.75
C LEU A 34 -14.82 -12.17 26.04
N ARG A 35 -14.31 -12.89 27.04
CA ARG A 35 -13.61 -12.24 28.12
C ARG A 35 -12.42 -11.53 27.48
N PRO A 36 -12.12 -10.27 27.85
CA PRO A 36 -10.85 -9.66 27.51
C PRO A 36 -9.77 -10.66 27.92
N SER A 37 -8.87 -11.02 27.02
CA SER A 37 -7.72 -11.85 27.36
C SER A 37 -7.03 -11.18 28.54
N GLU A 38 -6.83 -11.91 29.63
CA GLU A 38 -6.00 -11.44 30.73
C GLU A 38 -4.67 -11.03 30.12
N LYS A 39 -4.28 -9.77 30.35
CA LYS A 39 -2.97 -9.27 29.97
C LYS A 39 -1.94 -10.19 30.63
N THR A 40 -1.23 -10.97 29.85
CA THR A 40 -0.04 -11.66 30.32
C THR A 40 1.02 -10.58 30.55
N ASP A 41 1.20 -10.22 31.80
CA ASP A 41 2.28 -9.37 32.26
C ASP A 41 3.61 -10.00 31.81
N GLY A 42 4.40 -9.29 30.99
CA GLY A 42 5.79 -9.62 30.78
C GLY A 42 6.33 -9.66 29.35
N GLN A 43 5.55 -9.30 28.33
CA GLN A 43 6.15 -9.03 27.03
C GLN A 43 6.24 -7.51 26.84
N ASN A 44 7.45 -6.99 26.67
CA ASN A 44 7.69 -5.63 26.19
C ASN A 44 6.90 -5.47 24.89
N GLU A 45 5.72 -4.84 24.94
CA GLU A 45 5.07 -4.37 23.74
C GLU A 45 6.08 -3.46 23.02
N PRO A 46 6.33 -3.68 21.72
CA PRO A 46 7.25 -2.83 20.99
C PRO A 46 6.72 -1.38 21.08
N ALA A 47 7.64 -0.44 21.27
CA ALA A 47 7.41 0.97 21.60
C ALA A 47 6.52 1.76 20.64
N PHE A 48 5.87 1.13 19.66
CA PHE A 48 5.07 1.79 18.64
C PHE A 48 3.64 1.24 18.60
N SER A 49 2.68 2.17 18.71
CA SER A 49 1.29 1.95 18.33
C SER A 49 1.20 1.46 16.88
N LYS A 50 0.15 0.72 16.58
CA LYS A 50 -0.19 0.27 15.21
C LYS A 50 -0.12 1.44 14.22
N LEU A 51 0.49 1.19 13.04
CA LEU A 51 0.57 2.18 11.97
C LEU A 51 -0.69 2.15 11.12
N ARG A 52 -1.27 3.33 10.91
CA ARG A 52 -2.35 3.57 9.97
C ARG A 52 -1.91 4.70 9.08
N GLY A 53 -1.66 4.42 7.82
CA GLY A 53 -0.97 5.38 6.97
C GLY A 53 -1.41 5.40 5.51
N VAL A 54 -0.77 6.30 4.79
CA VAL A 54 -0.89 6.46 3.34
C VAL A 54 0.48 6.54 2.70
N ASN A 55 0.57 6.11 1.46
CA ASN A 55 1.74 6.32 0.63
C ASN A 55 1.73 7.73 0.03
N LEU A 56 2.85 8.43 0.06
CA LEU A 56 3.04 9.68 -0.68
C LEU A 56 3.54 9.37 -2.09
N GLY A 57 2.81 8.53 -2.82
CA GLY A 57 3.15 8.06 -4.16
C GLY A 57 3.14 9.17 -5.20
N ALA A 58 3.88 8.98 -6.28
CA ALA A 58 4.06 9.93 -7.39
C ALA A 58 4.55 11.33 -6.99
N TRP A 59 5.09 11.49 -5.78
CA TRP A 59 5.70 12.75 -5.32
C TRP A 59 7.20 12.81 -5.63
N LEU A 60 7.98 11.87 -5.11
CA LEU A 60 9.45 11.84 -5.29
C LEU A 60 9.93 10.75 -6.26
N VAL A 61 9.08 9.77 -6.54
CA VAL A 61 9.17 8.82 -7.67
C VAL A 61 7.91 8.98 -8.50
N LEU A 62 8.04 9.25 -9.78
CA LEU A 62 6.90 9.62 -10.62
C LEU A 62 6.29 8.42 -11.30
N GLU A 63 4.96 8.38 -11.30
CA GLU A 63 4.14 7.43 -12.07
C GLU A 63 3.18 8.19 -12.97
N LYS A 64 3.30 7.99 -14.28
CA LYS A 64 2.56 8.77 -15.29
C LYS A 64 1.05 8.68 -15.12
N TRP A 65 0.52 7.53 -14.74
CA TRP A 65 -0.91 7.33 -14.54
C TRP A 65 -1.47 8.11 -13.34
N MET A 66 -0.64 8.36 -12.31
CA MET A 66 -1.05 9.13 -11.13
C MET A 66 -0.96 10.64 -11.35
N VAL A 67 0.07 11.09 -12.11
CA VAL A 67 0.41 12.51 -12.30
C VAL A 67 0.68 12.82 -13.77
N PRO A 68 -0.30 12.65 -14.67
CA PRO A 68 -0.09 12.79 -16.11
C PRO A 68 0.36 14.20 -16.53
N ASP A 69 0.04 15.24 -15.77
CA ASP A 69 0.33 16.61 -16.15
C ASP A 69 1.83 16.92 -16.23
N ILE A 70 2.64 16.29 -15.38
CA ILE A 70 4.09 16.49 -15.43
C ILE A 70 4.70 15.89 -16.69
N TYR A 71 4.03 14.92 -17.31
CA TYR A 71 4.46 14.27 -18.56
C TYR A 71 3.96 14.96 -19.84
N ARG A 72 3.13 16.01 -19.72
CA ARG A 72 2.57 16.72 -20.89
C ARG A 72 3.67 17.22 -21.83
N GLY A 73 3.47 16.98 -23.13
CA GLY A 73 4.42 17.34 -24.18
C GLY A 73 5.58 16.37 -24.34
N THR A 74 5.51 15.19 -23.71
CA THR A 74 6.46 14.10 -23.88
C THR A 74 5.73 12.76 -24.05
N ASP A 75 6.42 11.80 -24.70
CA ASP A 75 5.96 10.40 -24.78
C ASP A 75 6.63 9.51 -23.71
N ALA A 76 7.31 10.12 -22.75
CA ALA A 76 8.03 9.41 -21.71
C ALA A 76 7.11 8.48 -20.91
N PRO A 77 7.49 7.19 -20.71
CA PRO A 77 6.72 6.25 -19.93
C PRO A 77 7.06 6.31 -18.42
N ASP A 78 8.23 6.81 -18.06
CA ASP A 78 8.81 6.80 -16.71
C ASP A 78 9.63 8.07 -16.41
N GLU A 79 10.09 8.21 -15.16
CA GLU A 79 10.83 9.42 -14.72
C GLU A 79 12.18 9.57 -15.42
N TYR A 80 12.91 8.46 -15.67
CA TYR A 80 14.17 8.50 -16.40
C TYR A 80 14.00 9.10 -17.80
N SER A 81 13.04 8.56 -18.55
CA SER A 81 12.72 9.00 -19.91
C SER A 81 12.17 10.43 -19.94
N LEU A 82 11.38 10.80 -18.90
CA LEU A 82 10.88 12.16 -18.73
C LEU A 82 12.05 13.15 -18.55
N CYS A 83 12.98 12.85 -17.65
CA CYS A 83 14.15 13.69 -17.42
C CYS A 83 15.01 13.84 -18.67
N LEU A 84 15.19 12.76 -19.47
CA LEU A 84 15.86 12.83 -20.77
C LEU A 84 15.13 13.76 -21.75
N ALA A 85 13.81 13.61 -21.87
CA ALA A 85 13.00 14.43 -22.78
C ALA A 85 12.98 15.92 -22.41
N LEU A 86 13.04 16.23 -21.11
CA LEU A 86 13.03 17.60 -20.60
C LEU A 86 14.42 18.27 -20.64
N GLY A 87 15.51 17.49 -20.62
CA GLY A 87 16.87 18.02 -20.58
C GLY A 87 17.07 19.04 -19.45
N ASP A 88 17.55 20.25 -19.78
CA ASP A 88 17.80 21.31 -18.79
C ASP A 88 16.54 21.79 -18.04
N GLN A 89 15.33 21.50 -18.56
CA GLN A 89 14.07 21.86 -17.91
C GLN A 89 13.64 20.83 -16.84
N ALA A 90 14.29 19.68 -16.77
CA ALA A 90 13.89 18.59 -15.87
C ALA A 90 13.83 19.09 -14.42
N LYS A 91 14.91 19.72 -13.93
CA LYS A 91 14.97 20.19 -12.54
C LYS A 91 13.82 21.14 -12.21
N SER A 92 13.60 22.17 -13.00
CA SER A 92 12.58 23.19 -12.71
C SER A 92 11.16 22.60 -12.76
N ARG A 93 10.92 21.63 -13.65
CA ARG A 93 9.60 20.99 -13.80
C ARG A 93 9.31 20.00 -12.67
N LEU A 94 10.30 19.21 -12.28
CA LEU A 94 10.17 18.26 -11.17
C LEU A 94 10.07 19.00 -9.83
N ASP A 95 10.89 20.01 -9.59
CA ASP A 95 10.84 20.79 -8.35
C ASP A 95 9.49 21.48 -8.19
N ARG A 96 8.94 22.08 -9.25
CA ARG A 96 7.59 22.67 -9.20
C ARG A 96 6.53 21.63 -8.84
N HIS A 97 6.59 20.43 -9.41
CA HIS A 97 5.69 19.35 -9.04
C HIS A 97 5.84 19.00 -7.55
N ARG A 98 7.06 18.79 -7.08
CA ARG A 98 7.35 18.42 -5.70
C ARG A 98 6.92 19.49 -4.70
N GLU A 99 7.08 20.77 -5.04
CA GLU A 99 6.65 21.91 -4.22
C GLU A 99 5.13 22.04 -4.08
N THR A 100 4.37 21.60 -5.08
CA THR A 100 2.92 21.85 -5.16
C THR A 100 2.07 20.60 -4.97
N PHE A 101 2.61 19.41 -5.20
CA PHE A 101 1.84 18.17 -5.12
C PHE A 101 1.63 17.71 -3.67
N ILE A 102 2.66 17.70 -2.84
CA ILE A 102 2.55 17.42 -1.41
C ILE A 102 3.03 18.62 -0.62
N THR A 103 2.17 19.17 0.23
CA THR A 103 2.39 20.40 0.98
C THR A 103 2.25 20.18 2.49
N ALA A 104 2.62 21.16 3.31
CA ALA A 104 2.43 21.10 4.76
C ALA A 104 0.94 20.93 5.16
N GLU A 105 0.00 21.37 4.31
CA GLU A 105 -1.43 21.18 4.55
C GLU A 105 -1.84 19.71 4.41
N ASP A 106 -1.23 19.00 3.47
CA ASP A 106 -1.49 17.57 3.28
C ASP A 106 -1.11 16.75 4.52
N PHE A 107 0.02 17.06 5.18
CA PHE A 107 0.41 16.40 6.43
C PHE A 107 -0.54 16.71 7.58
N ARG A 108 -1.07 17.95 7.66
CA ARG A 108 -2.12 18.29 8.63
C ARG A 108 -3.40 17.50 8.37
N TRP A 109 -3.83 17.43 7.11
CA TRP A 109 -5.02 16.67 6.72
C TRP A 109 -4.88 15.18 7.08
N ILE A 110 -3.71 14.56 6.80
CA ILE A 110 -3.42 13.16 7.16
C ILE A 110 -3.57 12.95 8.67
N ARG A 111 -2.98 13.82 9.49
CA ARG A 111 -3.13 13.78 10.96
C ARG A 111 -4.59 13.96 11.38
N ASP A 112 -5.29 14.94 10.82
CA ASP A 112 -6.65 15.31 11.22
C ASP A 112 -7.67 14.22 10.82
N CYS A 113 -7.37 13.43 9.80
CA CYS A 113 -8.09 12.20 9.44
C CYS A 113 -7.83 11.03 10.42
N GLY A 114 -6.97 11.23 11.43
CA GLY A 114 -6.65 10.22 12.44
C GLY A 114 -5.61 9.20 12.02
N LEU A 115 -4.94 9.40 10.88
CA LEU A 115 -3.77 8.62 10.49
C LEU A 115 -2.54 9.02 11.31
N ASN A 116 -1.61 8.10 11.51
CA ASN A 116 -0.42 8.31 12.31
C ASN A 116 0.90 8.04 11.58
N ALA A 117 0.84 7.67 10.29
CA ALA A 117 2.03 7.33 9.51
C ALA A 117 1.91 7.73 8.04
N VAL A 118 3.07 7.90 7.40
CA VAL A 118 3.22 7.98 5.94
C VAL A 118 4.34 7.07 5.48
N ARG A 119 4.18 6.45 4.30
CA ARG A 119 5.26 5.77 3.57
C ARG A 119 5.71 6.69 2.45
N LEU A 120 7.02 6.92 2.35
CA LEU A 120 7.62 7.85 1.41
C LEU A 120 8.46 7.09 0.38
N PRO A 121 7.92 6.82 -0.81
CA PRO A 121 8.68 6.28 -1.93
C PRO A 121 9.76 7.24 -2.41
N VAL A 122 11.03 6.75 -2.48
CA VAL A 122 12.18 7.49 -3.02
C VAL A 122 12.99 6.62 -3.95
N GLY A 123 13.63 7.22 -4.94
CA GLY A 123 14.56 6.50 -5.82
C GLY A 123 15.99 6.49 -5.28
N TYR A 124 16.84 5.61 -5.81
CA TYR A 124 18.28 5.60 -5.51
C TYR A 124 18.97 6.92 -5.88
N TRP A 125 18.33 7.75 -6.67
CA TRP A 125 18.76 9.07 -7.10
C TRP A 125 18.35 10.22 -6.15
N ALA A 126 17.74 9.90 -5.00
CA ALA A 126 17.14 10.92 -4.15
C ALA A 126 18.16 11.86 -3.48
N LEU A 127 19.31 11.35 -3.04
CA LEU A 127 20.38 12.14 -2.41
C LEU A 127 21.45 12.58 -3.41
N GLU A 128 21.88 11.68 -4.29
CA GLU A 128 22.89 11.89 -5.30
C GLU A 128 22.35 11.38 -6.64
N ALA A 129 21.90 12.30 -7.48
CA ALA A 129 21.22 11.92 -8.71
C ALA A 129 22.20 11.66 -9.86
N PRO A 130 22.37 10.40 -10.33
CA PRO A 130 23.03 10.17 -11.60
C PRO A 130 22.15 10.72 -12.73
N LYS A 131 22.79 11.35 -13.73
CA LYS A 131 22.02 11.83 -14.90
C LYS A 131 21.27 10.69 -15.57
N PRO A 132 20.04 10.93 -16.04
CA PRO A 132 19.35 12.24 -16.15
C PRO A 132 18.48 12.60 -14.93
N PHE A 133 18.42 11.79 -13.88
CA PHE A 133 17.59 12.04 -12.72
C PHE A 133 17.87 13.38 -12.03
N VAL A 134 16.91 13.82 -11.23
CA VAL A 134 16.98 15.03 -10.40
C VAL A 134 16.84 14.65 -8.95
N GLU A 135 17.80 15.08 -8.12
CA GLU A 135 17.79 14.85 -6.67
C GLU A 135 16.54 15.41 -5.99
N SER A 136 16.19 14.82 -4.83
CA SER A 136 15.01 15.21 -4.04
C SER A 136 15.28 15.32 -2.53
N ALA A 137 16.54 15.40 -2.12
CA ALA A 137 16.96 15.40 -0.73
C ALA A 137 16.23 16.45 0.14
N GLY A 138 16.07 17.68 -0.36
CA GLY A 138 15.36 18.74 0.38
C GLY A 138 13.88 18.43 0.63
N PHE A 139 13.23 17.65 -0.23
CA PHE A 139 11.85 17.23 -0.04
C PHE A 139 11.73 16.06 0.95
N MET A 140 12.75 15.21 1.04
CA MET A 140 12.84 14.20 2.11
C MET A 140 13.02 14.88 3.48
N ASP A 141 13.91 15.87 3.58
CA ASP A 141 14.08 16.68 4.79
C ASP A 141 12.75 17.34 5.19
N PHE A 142 12.06 17.96 4.23
CA PHE A 142 10.73 18.56 4.44
C PHE A 142 9.70 17.53 4.92
N ALA A 143 9.65 16.32 4.34
CA ALA A 143 8.69 15.28 4.75
C ALA A 143 8.90 14.85 6.20
N LEU A 144 10.15 14.60 6.60
CA LEU A 144 10.49 14.24 7.97
C LEU A 144 10.14 15.35 8.96
N ASP A 145 10.46 16.61 8.63
CA ASP A 145 10.09 17.77 9.43
C ASP A 145 8.57 17.92 9.59
N GLN A 146 7.79 17.70 8.51
CA GLN A 146 6.34 17.77 8.59
C GLN A 146 5.76 16.60 9.40
N CYS A 147 6.31 15.40 9.26
CA CYS A 147 5.93 14.27 10.10
C CYS A 147 6.16 14.58 11.58
N GLN A 148 7.33 15.08 11.94
CA GLN A 148 7.64 15.46 13.33
C GLN A 148 6.67 16.53 13.87
N LYS A 149 6.42 17.58 13.08
CA LYS A 149 5.50 18.69 13.46
C LYS A 149 4.05 18.21 13.67
N ASN A 150 3.64 17.17 12.96
CA ASN A 150 2.27 16.66 13.01
C ASN A 150 2.13 15.37 13.84
N GLY A 151 3.20 14.89 14.50
CA GLY A 151 3.16 13.65 15.28
C GLY A 151 3.00 12.39 14.44
N LEU A 152 3.36 12.44 13.15
CA LEU A 152 3.32 11.31 12.22
C LEU A 152 4.65 10.56 12.23
N ARG A 153 4.59 9.27 11.93
CA ARG A 153 5.76 8.43 11.68
C ARG A 153 6.00 8.29 10.19
N LEU A 154 7.27 8.20 9.77
CA LEU A 154 7.63 8.07 8.37
C LEU A 154 8.37 6.75 8.13
N LEU A 155 7.85 5.93 7.21
CA LEU A 155 8.56 4.81 6.61
C LEU A 155 9.22 5.30 5.31
N LEU A 156 10.55 5.34 5.30
CA LEU A 156 11.32 5.71 4.10
C LEU A 156 11.53 4.47 3.24
N ASP A 157 10.97 4.48 2.04
CA ASP A 157 10.96 3.34 1.14
C ASP A 157 11.89 3.57 -0.07
N LEU A 158 12.90 2.71 -0.24
CA LEU A 158 13.68 2.69 -1.47
C LEU A 158 12.88 2.03 -2.59
N HIS A 159 12.14 2.85 -3.34
CA HIS A 159 11.16 2.42 -4.33
C HIS A 159 11.76 2.04 -5.69
N GLY A 160 12.91 2.59 -6.03
CA GLY A 160 13.62 2.32 -7.27
C GLY A 160 15.12 2.15 -7.07
N ALA A 161 15.69 1.06 -7.58
CA ALA A 161 17.10 0.71 -7.49
C ALA A 161 17.81 0.75 -8.85
N PRO A 162 19.16 0.92 -8.86
CA PRO A 162 19.94 0.88 -10.12
C PRO A 162 19.67 -0.41 -10.90
N GLY A 163 19.44 -0.29 -12.19
CA GLY A 163 19.16 -1.44 -13.06
C GLY A 163 17.73 -1.98 -12.97
N SER A 164 16.87 -1.39 -12.13
CA SER A 164 15.48 -1.79 -11.85
C SER A 164 15.34 -3.20 -11.26
N GLN A 165 14.69 -3.28 -10.10
CA GLN A 165 14.40 -4.54 -9.40
C GLN A 165 13.13 -5.23 -9.89
N ASN A 166 12.28 -4.52 -10.65
CA ASN A 166 11.00 -5.04 -11.10
C ASN A 166 10.67 -4.76 -12.57
N GLY A 167 11.40 -3.88 -13.25
CA GLY A 167 11.18 -3.53 -14.65
C GLY A 167 10.00 -2.60 -14.90
N TRP A 168 9.31 -2.15 -13.85
CA TRP A 168 8.16 -1.24 -13.93
C TRP A 168 8.59 0.23 -13.89
N ASP A 169 7.69 1.12 -14.31
CA ASP A 169 7.92 2.57 -14.37
C ASP A 169 8.21 3.18 -13.01
N HIS A 170 7.57 2.70 -11.96
CA HIS A 170 7.79 3.17 -10.58
C HIS A 170 9.15 2.77 -9.97
N SER A 171 9.97 1.95 -10.64
CA SER A 171 11.38 1.82 -10.29
C SER A 171 12.25 2.96 -10.85
N GLY A 172 11.61 3.96 -11.47
CA GLY A 172 12.21 5.10 -12.14
C GLY A 172 12.56 4.88 -13.59
N ARG A 173 12.70 3.63 -14.04
CA ARG A 173 12.98 3.26 -15.43
C ARG A 173 12.36 1.93 -15.80
N SER A 174 11.42 1.96 -16.74
CA SER A 174 10.79 0.77 -17.30
C SER A 174 11.77 -0.06 -18.14
N GLY A 175 11.59 -1.37 -18.15
CA GLY A 175 12.36 -2.25 -19.01
C GLY A 175 12.79 -3.56 -18.35
N PRO A 176 13.98 -4.10 -18.68
CA PRO A 176 14.41 -5.36 -18.11
C PRO A 176 14.81 -5.24 -16.63
N ILE A 177 14.60 -6.30 -15.88
CA ILE A 177 15.11 -6.45 -14.52
C ILE A 177 16.61 -6.73 -14.59
N ASN A 178 17.43 -5.71 -14.34
CA ASN A 178 18.89 -5.80 -14.38
C ASN A 178 19.55 -5.65 -13.00
N TRP A 179 18.78 -5.23 -11.96
CA TRP A 179 19.29 -5.09 -10.61
C TRP A 179 20.02 -6.33 -10.10
N PRO A 180 19.50 -7.56 -10.21
CA PRO A 180 20.18 -8.75 -9.70
C PRO A 180 21.30 -9.27 -10.63
N LYS A 181 21.40 -8.77 -11.87
CA LYS A 181 22.34 -9.27 -12.88
C LYS A 181 23.72 -8.64 -12.78
N ASP A 182 23.80 -7.46 -12.16
CA ASP A 182 25.03 -6.72 -11.99
C ASP A 182 25.30 -6.50 -10.50
N PRO A 183 26.35 -7.12 -9.92
CA PRO A 183 26.71 -6.91 -8.52
C PRO A 183 26.94 -5.42 -8.17
N GLN A 184 27.30 -4.57 -9.12
CA GLN A 184 27.48 -3.13 -8.89
C GLN A 184 26.15 -2.46 -8.55
N ASN A 185 25.03 -2.87 -9.16
CA ASN A 185 23.71 -2.35 -8.83
C ASN A 185 23.35 -2.65 -7.37
N ILE A 186 23.65 -3.87 -6.89
CA ILE A 186 23.40 -4.27 -5.51
C ILE A 186 24.27 -3.46 -4.54
N GLN A 187 25.57 -3.29 -4.84
CA GLN A 187 26.48 -2.50 -4.01
C GLN A 187 26.08 -1.03 -3.96
N GLU A 188 25.67 -0.47 -5.07
CA GLU A 188 25.16 0.90 -5.12
C GLU A 188 23.84 1.05 -4.31
N THR A 189 22.93 0.09 -4.40
CA THR A 189 21.72 0.05 -3.57
C THR A 189 22.07 0.05 -2.09
N LEU A 190 23.01 -0.79 -1.67
CA LEU A 190 23.48 -0.84 -0.29
C LEU A 190 24.12 0.49 0.16
N ARG A 191 24.89 1.16 -0.73
CA ARG A 191 25.50 2.46 -0.46
C ARG A 191 24.43 3.53 -0.25
N VAL A 192 23.42 3.57 -1.10
CA VAL A 192 22.30 4.51 -0.99
C VAL A 192 21.53 4.32 0.31
N LEU A 193 21.19 3.08 0.66
CA LEU A 193 20.51 2.76 1.91
C LEU A 193 21.35 3.16 3.14
N GLU A 194 22.66 2.92 3.11
CA GLU A 194 23.57 3.35 4.17
C GLU A 194 23.60 4.87 4.30
N SER A 195 23.59 5.61 3.18
CA SER A 195 23.50 7.07 3.17
C SER A 195 22.19 7.58 3.76
N PHE A 196 21.05 6.91 3.51
CA PHE A 196 19.78 7.20 4.17
C PHE A 196 19.87 6.99 5.68
N ALA A 197 20.44 5.86 6.11
CA ALA A 197 20.59 5.56 7.53
C ALA A 197 21.54 6.56 8.24
N GLN A 198 22.63 6.96 7.61
CA GLN A 198 23.56 7.97 8.14
C GLN A 198 22.88 9.33 8.31
N LYS A 199 22.09 9.75 7.30
CA LYS A 199 21.45 11.06 7.31
C LYS A 199 20.21 11.12 8.21
N TYR A 200 19.38 10.09 8.20
CA TYR A 200 18.04 10.12 8.81
C TYR A 200 17.86 9.15 9.97
N GLY A 201 18.79 8.24 10.21
CA GLY A 201 18.63 7.13 11.15
C GLY A 201 18.38 7.49 12.61
N LYS A 202 18.58 8.78 12.97
CA LYS A 202 18.31 9.32 14.31
C LYS A 202 17.17 10.35 14.31
N HIS A 203 16.47 10.49 13.19
CA HIS A 203 15.38 11.45 13.12
C HIS A 203 14.15 10.94 13.91
N PRO A 204 13.57 11.74 14.82
CA PRO A 204 12.51 11.26 15.74
C PRO A 204 11.22 10.84 15.03
N ALA A 205 10.94 11.33 13.83
CA ALA A 205 9.79 10.90 13.05
C ALA A 205 10.05 9.62 12.23
N LEU A 206 11.31 9.19 12.05
CA LEU A 206 11.60 8.00 11.26
C LEU A 206 11.10 6.74 12.00
N PHE A 207 10.16 6.02 11.39
CA PHE A 207 9.73 4.71 11.86
C PHE A 207 10.68 3.61 11.39
N GLY A 208 11.06 3.66 10.11
CA GLY A 208 11.88 2.62 9.50
C GLY A 208 12.39 2.99 8.13
N ILE A 209 13.29 2.14 7.62
CA ILE A 209 13.76 2.16 6.24
C ILE A 209 13.36 0.85 5.58
N GLU A 210 12.63 0.93 4.48
CA GLU A 210 12.33 -0.20 3.61
C GLU A 210 13.44 -0.37 2.58
N LEU A 211 13.96 -1.59 2.54
CA LEU A 211 15.20 -1.89 1.84
C LEU A 211 15.07 -1.89 0.32
N LEU A 212 13.92 -2.33 -0.19
CA LEU A 212 13.65 -2.36 -1.63
C LEU A 212 12.19 -2.65 -1.90
N ASN A 213 11.49 -1.73 -2.56
CA ASN A 213 10.11 -1.89 -2.98
C ASN A 213 9.97 -2.94 -4.10
N GLU A 214 9.06 -3.88 -3.91
CA GLU A 214 8.57 -4.81 -4.94
C GLU A 214 9.65 -5.43 -5.84
N PRO A 215 10.72 -6.02 -5.32
CA PRO A 215 11.54 -6.88 -6.18
C PRO A 215 10.66 -8.04 -6.65
N ARG A 216 10.59 -8.25 -7.97
CA ARG A 216 9.72 -9.28 -8.55
C ARG A 216 10.20 -10.69 -8.21
N ASP A 217 9.29 -11.65 -8.36
CA ASP A 217 9.57 -13.07 -8.12
C ASP A 217 10.58 -13.70 -9.11
N GLU A 218 10.88 -13.01 -10.22
CA GLU A 218 12.01 -13.37 -11.09
C GLU A 218 13.39 -13.06 -10.49
N VAL A 219 13.48 -12.21 -9.48
CA VAL A 219 14.74 -12.00 -8.74
C VAL A 219 15.04 -13.26 -7.92
N PRO A 220 16.21 -13.89 -8.06
CA PRO A 220 16.55 -15.08 -7.27
C PRO A 220 16.45 -14.82 -5.78
N LEU A 221 15.79 -15.75 -5.07
CA LEU A 221 15.50 -15.58 -3.63
C LEU A 221 16.78 -15.44 -2.81
N GLU A 222 17.79 -16.23 -3.13
CA GLU A 222 19.10 -16.22 -2.47
C GLU A 222 19.82 -14.87 -2.61
N ILE A 223 19.66 -14.17 -3.75
CA ILE A 223 20.20 -12.82 -3.94
C ILE A 223 19.49 -11.83 -3.03
N LEU A 224 18.16 -11.91 -2.94
CA LEU A 224 17.38 -11.04 -2.04
C LEU A 224 17.69 -11.30 -0.58
N GLN A 225 17.78 -12.56 -0.18
CA GLN A 225 18.12 -12.93 1.20
C GLN A 225 19.50 -12.38 1.60
N GLN A 226 20.49 -12.55 0.75
CA GLN A 226 21.83 -12.01 1.02
C GLN A 226 21.81 -10.47 1.06
N PHE A 227 21.13 -9.82 0.10
CA PHE A 227 21.00 -8.37 0.07
C PHE A 227 20.32 -7.82 1.34
N TYR A 228 19.24 -8.42 1.82
CA TYR A 228 18.54 -7.97 3.03
C TYR A 228 19.40 -8.11 4.28
N GLN A 229 20.17 -9.20 4.40
CA GLN A 229 21.11 -9.39 5.51
C GLN A 229 22.26 -8.39 5.47
N ASP A 230 22.85 -8.16 4.30
CA ASP A 230 23.91 -7.18 4.12
C ASP A 230 23.44 -5.75 4.41
N ALA A 231 22.24 -5.40 3.94
CA ALA A 231 21.60 -4.12 4.23
C ALA A 231 21.37 -3.94 5.74
N TYR A 232 20.79 -4.96 6.40
CA TYR A 232 20.63 -4.94 7.85
C TYR A 232 21.94 -4.66 8.59
N ALA A 233 22.99 -5.39 8.25
CA ALA A 233 24.29 -5.26 8.91
C ALA A 233 24.92 -3.87 8.71
N ARG A 234 24.67 -3.22 7.55
CA ARG A 234 25.15 -1.85 7.27
C ARG A 234 24.30 -0.81 8.01
N LEU A 235 22.97 -0.86 7.90
CA LEU A 235 22.07 0.16 8.41
C LEU A 235 22.08 0.20 9.95
N ARG A 236 22.13 -0.94 10.63
CA ARG A 236 22.12 -0.99 12.10
C ARG A 236 23.25 -0.22 12.76
N LYS A 237 24.35 0.04 12.06
CA LYS A 237 25.45 0.86 12.58
C LYS A 237 25.07 2.35 12.72
N HIS A 238 24.04 2.79 12.06
CA HIS A 238 23.64 4.20 11.93
C HIS A 238 22.23 4.49 12.45
N LEU A 239 21.39 3.47 12.56
CA LEU A 239 20.01 3.59 13.00
C LEU A 239 19.91 3.54 14.53
N ASP A 240 19.03 4.34 15.11
CA ASP A 240 18.60 4.13 16.49
C ASP A 240 17.93 2.74 16.63
N PRO A 241 18.06 2.09 17.82
CA PRO A 241 17.53 0.74 18.02
C PRO A 241 16.04 0.59 17.69
N ASP A 242 15.26 1.65 17.88
CA ASP A 242 13.81 1.68 17.66
C ASP A 242 13.42 1.83 16.19
N VAL A 243 14.34 2.22 15.32
CA VAL A 243 14.06 2.36 13.89
C VAL A 243 13.98 0.97 13.25
N ALA A 244 12.86 0.67 12.60
CA ALA A 244 12.64 -0.61 11.93
C ALA A 244 13.46 -0.74 10.64
N ILE A 245 13.84 -1.97 10.31
CA ILE A 245 14.28 -2.34 8.98
C ILE A 245 13.18 -3.16 8.35
N VAL A 246 12.64 -2.67 7.24
CA VAL A 246 11.51 -3.27 6.55
C VAL A 246 11.99 -3.90 5.25
N PHE A 247 11.50 -5.08 4.91
CA PHE A 247 11.76 -5.69 3.62
C PHE A 247 10.48 -6.25 2.99
N HIS A 248 10.38 -6.12 1.67
CA HIS A 248 9.22 -6.58 0.92
C HIS A 248 9.26 -8.08 0.66
N ASP A 249 8.10 -8.74 0.66
CA ASP A 249 7.95 -10.19 0.52
C ASP A 249 8.26 -10.72 -0.89
N SER A 250 8.52 -9.83 -1.87
CA SER A 250 8.80 -10.21 -3.26
C SER A 250 7.69 -11.08 -3.87
N PHE A 251 6.42 -10.85 -3.47
CA PHE A 251 5.24 -11.63 -3.86
C PHE A 251 5.36 -13.13 -3.55
N ARG A 252 6.22 -13.49 -2.59
CA ARG A 252 6.50 -14.86 -2.11
C ARG A 252 6.37 -14.93 -0.59
N PRO A 253 5.21 -14.61 0.00
CA PRO A 253 5.08 -14.39 1.45
C PRO A 253 5.55 -15.58 2.30
N LEU A 254 5.38 -16.81 1.83
CA LEU A 254 5.79 -18.01 2.57
C LEU A 254 7.31 -18.34 2.46
N ALA A 255 8.04 -17.63 1.60
CA ALA A 255 9.49 -17.85 1.44
C ALA A 255 10.31 -17.26 2.59
N TRP A 256 9.71 -16.42 3.45
CA TRP A 256 10.41 -15.67 4.49
C TRP A 256 10.24 -16.25 5.89
N LYS A 257 9.67 -17.45 6.01
CA LYS A 257 9.54 -18.15 7.29
C LYS A 257 10.93 -18.32 7.94
N LYS A 258 11.04 -17.91 9.21
CA LYS A 258 12.29 -17.98 9.99
C LYS A 258 13.44 -17.12 9.42
N PHE A 259 13.18 -16.22 8.49
CA PHE A 259 14.19 -15.34 7.93
C PHE A 259 14.32 -14.06 8.78
N MET A 260 15.54 -13.69 9.12
CA MET A 260 15.90 -12.48 9.87
C MET A 260 15.10 -12.27 11.17
N GLN A 261 14.97 -13.31 11.98
CA GLN A 261 14.24 -13.29 13.24
C GLN A 261 15.09 -12.89 14.45
N ALA A 262 14.41 -12.40 15.48
CA ALA A 262 15.01 -12.19 16.80
C ALA A 262 15.54 -13.52 17.38
N PRO A 263 16.60 -13.50 18.24
CA PRO A 263 17.31 -12.30 18.71
C PRO A 263 18.44 -11.83 17.78
N ALA A 264 18.77 -12.57 16.71
CA ALA A 264 19.87 -12.21 15.82
C ALA A 264 19.59 -10.95 14.99
N PHE A 265 18.33 -10.72 14.65
CA PHE A 265 17.88 -9.57 13.88
C PHE A 265 16.77 -8.83 14.65
N ALA A 266 17.15 -7.68 15.25
CA ALA A 266 16.23 -6.87 16.05
C ALA A 266 15.45 -5.90 15.15
N ASN A 267 14.15 -5.71 15.47
CA ASN A 267 13.26 -4.73 14.86
C ASN A 267 13.22 -4.83 13.33
N VAL A 268 12.97 -6.04 12.83
CA VAL A 268 12.76 -6.34 11.42
C VAL A 268 11.25 -6.51 11.19
N VAL A 269 10.74 -5.98 10.08
CA VAL A 269 9.33 -6.01 9.69
C VAL A 269 9.23 -6.51 8.25
N LEU A 270 8.29 -7.41 8.01
CA LEU A 270 7.93 -7.87 6.66
C LEU A 270 6.88 -6.93 6.07
N ASP A 271 7.08 -6.49 4.83
CA ASP A 271 6.07 -5.80 4.05
C ASP A 271 5.46 -6.72 3.00
N THR A 272 4.13 -6.60 2.83
CA THR A 272 3.38 -7.27 1.77
C THR A 272 2.42 -6.29 1.11
N HIS A 273 2.27 -6.39 -0.22
CA HIS A 273 1.35 -5.56 -1.00
C HIS A 273 0.14 -6.38 -1.44
N LEU A 274 -1.06 -5.88 -1.16
CA LEU A 274 -2.29 -6.65 -1.30
C LEU A 274 -3.29 -5.97 -2.23
N TYR A 275 -3.30 -6.41 -3.48
CA TYR A 275 -4.25 -5.97 -4.51
C TYR A 275 -5.13 -7.13 -5.00
N GLN A 276 -6.29 -6.79 -5.59
CA GLN A 276 -7.24 -7.74 -6.20
C GLN A 276 -7.67 -7.31 -7.60
N CYS A 277 -6.77 -6.66 -8.36
CA CYS A 277 -7.12 -6.10 -9.67
C CYS A 277 -6.11 -6.40 -10.79
N PHE A 278 -4.97 -7.02 -10.47
CA PHE A 278 -3.90 -7.22 -11.45
C PHE A 278 -3.89 -8.60 -12.11
N ASN A 279 -4.29 -9.64 -11.39
CA ASN A 279 -4.24 -11.00 -11.90
C ASN A 279 -5.45 -11.35 -12.78
N ASP A 280 -5.28 -12.21 -13.75
CA ASP A 280 -6.39 -12.69 -14.58
C ASP A 280 -7.47 -13.39 -13.75
N LYS A 281 -7.10 -14.08 -12.65
CA LYS A 281 -8.04 -14.67 -11.72
C LYS A 281 -8.90 -13.61 -11.01
N ASP A 282 -8.36 -12.42 -10.77
CA ASP A 282 -9.11 -11.33 -10.14
C ASP A 282 -10.24 -10.85 -11.06
N LYS A 283 -9.99 -10.79 -12.38
CA LYS A 283 -10.97 -10.37 -13.39
C LYS A 283 -12.14 -11.34 -13.55
N LEU A 284 -11.94 -12.60 -13.17
CA LEU A 284 -12.98 -13.63 -13.25
C LEU A 284 -13.93 -13.64 -12.04
N ARG A 285 -13.59 -12.95 -10.95
CA ARG A 285 -14.44 -12.90 -9.74
C ARG A 285 -15.56 -11.87 -9.88
N THR A 286 -16.75 -12.26 -9.48
CA THR A 286 -17.86 -11.34 -9.24
C THR A 286 -17.55 -10.42 -8.04
N ALA A 287 -18.32 -9.35 -7.86
CA ALA A 287 -18.18 -8.47 -6.69
C ALA A 287 -18.28 -9.23 -5.36
N GLN A 288 -19.22 -10.17 -5.25
CA GLN A 288 -19.37 -10.99 -4.05
C GLN A 288 -18.11 -11.85 -3.80
N GLU A 289 -17.61 -12.55 -4.82
CA GLU A 289 -16.40 -13.36 -4.71
C GLU A 289 -15.15 -12.53 -4.39
N GLN A 290 -15.09 -11.26 -4.83
CA GLN A 290 -14.02 -10.33 -4.43
C GLN A 290 -14.07 -10.03 -2.93
N LEU A 291 -15.27 -9.80 -2.38
CA LEU A 291 -15.45 -9.55 -0.95
C LEU A 291 -15.11 -10.80 -0.12
N GLU A 292 -15.56 -11.98 -0.54
CA GLU A 292 -15.24 -13.26 0.10
C GLU A 292 -13.72 -13.52 0.08
N PHE A 293 -13.07 -13.25 -1.04
CA PHE A 293 -11.61 -13.38 -1.15
C PHE A 293 -10.88 -12.40 -0.23
N SER A 294 -11.37 -11.14 -0.11
CA SER A 294 -10.82 -10.16 0.82
C SER A 294 -10.91 -10.65 2.27
N ILE A 295 -12.08 -11.13 2.70
CA ILE A 295 -12.29 -11.66 4.06
C ILE A 295 -11.31 -12.82 4.36
N ASN A 296 -11.15 -13.73 3.41
CA ASN A 296 -10.33 -14.94 3.59
C ASN A 296 -8.82 -14.65 3.63
N ARG A 297 -8.37 -13.45 3.20
CA ARG A 297 -6.96 -13.02 3.35
C ARG A 297 -6.49 -12.97 4.80
N LYS A 298 -7.41 -12.84 5.75
CA LYS A 298 -7.07 -12.85 7.18
C LYS A 298 -6.24 -14.07 7.57
N GLU A 299 -6.60 -15.24 7.09
CA GLU A 299 -5.88 -16.48 7.41
C GLU A 299 -4.42 -16.44 6.96
N ALA A 300 -4.17 -15.94 5.73
CA ALA A 300 -2.81 -15.79 5.20
C ALA A 300 -1.98 -14.77 6.00
N LEU A 301 -2.59 -13.63 6.37
CA LEU A 301 -1.93 -12.62 7.20
C LEU A 301 -1.62 -13.14 8.60
N ASP A 302 -2.56 -13.86 9.21
CA ASP A 302 -2.37 -14.49 10.52
C ASP A 302 -1.25 -15.56 10.47
N GLU A 303 -1.11 -16.29 9.34
CA GLU A 303 -0.02 -17.24 9.14
C GLU A 303 1.33 -16.55 9.04
N MET A 304 1.43 -15.46 8.26
CA MET A 304 2.66 -14.66 8.14
C MET A 304 3.13 -14.15 9.50
N GLN A 305 2.21 -13.66 10.34
CA GLN A 305 2.54 -13.15 11.67
C GLN A 305 2.88 -14.24 12.69
N ARG A 306 2.27 -15.42 12.59
CA ARG A 306 2.58 -16.56 13.49
C ARG A 306 4.02 -17.06 13.36
N GLU A 307 4.65 -16.80 12.24
CA GLU A 307 6.07 -17.14 12.01
C GLU A 307 7.04 -16.13 12.65
N GLU A 308 6.56 -15.34 13.63
CA GLU A 308 7.30 -14.39 14.46
C GLU A 308 7.87 -13.16 13.72
N LEU A 309 7.40 -12.88 12.49
CA LEU A 309 7.76 -11.67 11.77
C LEU A 309 6.61 -10.66 11.87
N PRO A 310 6.82 -9.50 12.54
CA PRO A 310 5.86 -8.40 12.48
C PRO A 310 5.63 -8.02 11.02
N THR A 311 4.37 -7.96 10.59
CA THR A 311 4.01 -7.73 9.19
C THR A 311 3.21 -6.44 9.05
N ILE A 312 3.53 -5.64 8.02
CA ILE A 312 2.71 -4.53 7.56
C ILE A 312 2.13 -4.83 6.19
N VAL A 313 1.04 -4.14 5.83
CA VAL A 313 0.52 -4.06 4.47
C VAL A 313 0.93 -2.71 3.90
N GLY A 314 2.09 -2.67 3.20
CA GLY A 314 2.70 -1.43 2.71
C GLY A 314 1.93 -0.79 1.57
N GLU A 315 1.17 -1.60 0.81
CA GLU A 315 0.30 -1.06 -0.24
C GLU A 315 -1.00 -1.84 -0.36
N TRP A 316 -2.11 -1.10 -0.50
CA TRP A 316 -3.45 -1.59 -0.81
C TRP A 316 -4.34 -0.45 -1.34
N SER A 317 -5.44 -0.77 -2.00
CA SER A 317 -6.39 0.22 -2.53
C SER A 317 -7.83 -0.31 -2.55
N LEU A 318 -8.77 0.51 -3.03
CA LEU A 318 -10.15 0.07 -3.29
C LEU A 318 -10.41 -0.32 -4.74
N SER A 319 -9.35 -0.44 -5.55
CA SER A 319 -9.50 -0.83 -6.94
C SER A 319 -9.85 -2.31 -7.06
N LEU A 320 -10.90 -2.56 -7.83
CA LEU A 320 -11.36 -3.89 -8.26
C LEU A 320 -11.50 -3.90 -9.78
N PRO A 321 -11.39 -5.06 -10.44
CA PRO A 321 -11.62 -5.16 -11.88
C PRO A 321 -13.00 -4.63 -12.27
N GLY A 322 -13.07 -3.91 -13.40
CA GLY A 322 -14.34 -3.40 -13.93
C GLY A 322 -15.36 -4.51 -14.20
N GLU A 323 -14.87 -5.68 -14.56
CA GLU A 323 -15.66 -6.89 -14.81
C GLU A 323 -16.46 -7.31 -13.57
N ALA A 324 -15.90 -7.14 -12.37
CA ALA A 324 -16.58 -7.43 -11.10
C ALA A 324 -17.80 -6.53 -10.84
N MET A 325 -17.87 -5.37 -11.49
CA MET A 325 -18.95 -4.40 -11.34
C MET A 325 -20.03 -4.51 -12.43
N LEU A 326 -19.86 -5.39 -13.41
CA LEU A 326 -20.81 -5.54 -14.52
C LEU A 326 -22.21 -5.94 -14.03
N GLY A 327 -23.21 -5.22 -14.49
CA GLY A 327 -24.61 -5.47 -14.16
C GLY A 327 -25.07 -4.91 -12.80
N LEU A 328 -24.18 -4.32 -12.02
CA LEU A 328 -24.53 -3.68 -10.75
C LEU A 328 -25.10 -2.28 -11.00
N SER A 329 -26.11 -1.89 -10.22
CA SER A 329 -26.59 -0.51 -10.17
C SER A 329 -25.55 0.40 -9.47
N PRO A 330 -25.60 1.73 -9.69
CA PRO A 330 -24.70 2.65 -8.99
C PRO A 330 -24.72 2.50 -7.47
N LEU A 331 -25.88 2.26 -6.85
CA LEU A 331 -25.98 2.04 -5.41
C LEU A 331 -25.27 0.75 -4.96
N GLN A 332 -25.36 -0.31 -5.76
CA GLN A 332 -24.66 -1.56 -5.48
C GLN A 332 -23.14 -1.38 -5.58
N ILE A 333 -22.65 -0.65 -6.60
CA ILE A 333 -21.23 -0.33 -6.74
C ILE A 333 -20.72 0.43 -5.51
N GLU A 334 -21.43 1.48 -5.07
CA GLU A 334 -21.10 2.22 -3.85
C GLU A 334 -21.06 1.31 -2.61
N SER A 335 -21.99 0.37 -2.52
CA SER A 335 -22.05 -0.59 -1.41
C SER A 335 -20.90 -1.60 -1.44
N VAL A 336 -20.52 -2.08 -2.63
CA VAL A 336 -19.36 -2.97 -2.80
C VAL A 336 -18.07 -2.26 -2.40
N LYS A 337 -17.88 -0.97 -2.79
CA LYS A 337 -16.67 -0.22 -2.43
C LYS A 337 -16.52 -0.07 -0.92
N ARG A 338 -17.61 0.27 -0.20
CA ARG A 338 -17.60 0.34 1.27
C ARG A 338 -17.31 -1.02 1.91
N ALA A 339 -18.01 -2.06 1.47
CA ALA A 339 -17.80 -3.40 2.01
C ALA A 339 -16.37 -3.91 1.76
N TYR A 340 -15.80 -3.59 0.58
CA TYR A 340 -14.42 -3.95 0.27
C TYR A 340 -13.41 -3.20 1.13
N ALA A 341 -13.65 -1.90 1.40
CA ALA A 341 -12.85 -1.13 2.34
C ALA A 341 -12.89 -1.74 3.75
N ASP A 342 -14.10 -2.03 4.25
CA ASP A 342 -14.31 -2.56 5.59
C ASP A 342 -13.66 -3.95 5.77
N THR A 343 -13.78 -4.84 4.78
CA THR A 343 -13.15 -6.17 4.84
C THR A 343 -11.63 -6.10 4.86
N GLN A 344 -11.02 -5.16 4.11
CA GLN A 344 -9.58 -4.94 4.10
C GLN A 344 -9.11 -4.36 5.44
N LEU A 345 -9.75 -3.28 5.93
CA LEU A 345 -9.43 -2.67 7.21
C LEU A 345 -9.55 -3.66 8.36
N LEU A 346 -10.62 -4.47 8.38
CA LEU A 346 -10.83 -5.50 9.40
C LEU A 346 -9.65 -6.49 9.46
N ASN A 347 -9.10 -6.87 8.31
CA ASN A 347 -7.96 -7.78 8.24
C ASN A 347 -6.65 -7.08 8.61
N TYR A 348 -6.42 -5.87 8.07
CA TYR A 348 -5.15 -5.17 8.23
C TYR A 348 -4.98 -4.60 9.64
N GLU A 349 -6.08 -4.33 10.35
CA GLU A 349 -6.04 -4.03 11.77
C GLU A 349 -5.50 -5.20 12.62
N GLY A 350 -5.44 -6.41 12.10
CA GLY A 350 -4.74 -7.55 12.69
C GLY A 350 -3.22 -7.48 12.55
N THR A 351 -2.66 -6.70 11.64
CA THR A 351 -1.22 -6.59 11.37
C THR A 351 -0.55 -5.50 12.20
N ARG A 352 0.75 -5.30 12.02
CA ARG A 352 1.52 -4.21 12.63
C ARG A 352 1.10 -2.83 12.12
N GLY A 353 0.54 -2.76 10.90
CA GLY A 353 0.07 -1.53 10.28
C GLY A 353 -0.21 -1.69 8.80
N TRP A 354 -0.71 -0.62 8.22
CA TRP A 354 -1.05 -0.59 6.80
C TRP A 354 -0.87 0.80 6.21
N PHE A 355 -0.65 0.88 4.87
CA PHE A 355 -0.48 2.11 4.12
C PHE A 355 -1.29 2.04 2.82
N PHE A 356 -2.27 2.92 2.64
CA PHE A 356 -3.09 2.96 1.43
C PHE A 356 -2.29 3.52 0.24
N TRP A 357 -2.41 2.92 -0.93
CA TRP A 357 -1.84 3.42 -2.16
C TRP A 357 -2.91 4.12 -3.00
N SER A 358 -2.92 5.45 -3.11
CA SER A 358 -1.99 6.42 -2.57
C SER A 358 -2.76 7.58 -1.94
N TYR A 359 -2.09 8.47 -1.20
CA TYR A 359 -2.72 9.61 -0.52
C TYR A 359 -3.58 10.44 -1.45
N LYS A 360 -3.04 10.85 -2.61
CA LYS A 360 -3.79 11.55 -3.65
C LYS A 360 -3.18 11.35 -5.04
N LEU A 361 -4.01 11.54 -6.05
CA LEU A 361 -3.69 11.53 -7.47
C LEU A 361 -4.15 12.85 -8.11
N GLN A 362 -3.79 13.08 -9.37
CA GLN A 362 -4.34 14.21 -10.15
C GLN A 362 -5.76 13.97 -10.68
N HIS A 363 -6.35 12.81 -10.38
CA HIS A 363 -7.71 12.45 -10.77
C HIS A 363 -8.41 11.64 -9.68
N ASP A 364 -9.73 11.63 -9.74
CA ASP A 364 -10.57 10.87 -8.83
C ASP A 364 -10.61 9.40 -9.22
N SER A 365 -10.31 8.53 -8.26
CA SER A 365 -10.37 7.07 -8.45
C SER A 365 -10.27 6.33 -7.12
N GLU A 366 -10.43 5.02 -7.17
CA GLU A 366 -10.28 4.09 -6.04
C GLU A 366 -8.84 3.99 -5.51
N TRP A 367 -7.90 4.60 -6.20
CA TRP A 367 -6.50 4.72 -5.80
C TRP A 367 -6.19 6.00 -5.03
N ASN A 368 -7.13 6.95 -5.00
CA ASN A 368 -6.99 8.24 -4.34
C ASN A 368 -7.64 8.20 -2.95
N PHE A 369 -6.83 8.13 -1.89
CA PHE A 369 -7.31 8.01 -0.52
C PHE A 369 -8.26 9.14 -0.13
N ARG A 370 -7.89 10.39 -0.44
CA ARG A 370 -8.74 11.56 -0.14
C ARG A 370 -10.11 11.43 -0.80
N TYR A 371 -10.14 11.09 -2.08
CA TYR A 371 -11.37 10.86 -2.81
C TYR A 371 -12.20 9.72 -2.20
N CYS A 372 -11.56 8.61 -1.80
CA CYS A 372 -12.27 7.49 -1.16
C CYS A 372 -12.91 7.90 0.18
N VAL A 373 -12.24 8.75 0.97
CA VAL A 373 -12.81 9.34 2.20
C VAL A 373 -13.97 10.29 1.87
N GLU A 374 -13.81 11.21 0.93
CA GLU A 374 -14.83 12.16 0.48
C GLU A 374 -16.09 11.46 -0.10
N ARG A 375 -15.89 10.29 -0.71
CA ARG A 375 -16.99 9.43 -1.20
C ARG A 375 -17.68 8.63 -0.09
N GLY A 376 -17.14 8.61 1.12
CA GLY A 376 -17.64 7.75 2.19
C GLY A 376 -17.43 6.25 1.92
N TRP A 377 -16.43 5.90 1.12
CA TRP A 377 -15.97 4.51 0.95
C TRP A 377 -15.00 4.10 2.08
N LEU A 378 -14.26 5.05 2.59
CA LEU A 378 -13.40 4.92 3.76
C LEU A 378 -13.91 5.77 4.91
N PRO A 379 -13.59 5.44 6.17
CA PRO A 379 -13.93 6.26 7.32
C PRO A 379 -13.39 7.70 7.20
N GLU A 380 -14.11 8.67 7.75
CA GLU A 380 -13.62 10.05 7.85
C GLU A 380 -12.56 10.22 8.94
N ASN A 381 -12.51 9.30 9.92
CA ASN A 381 -11.56 9.35 11.04
C ASN A 381 -11.08 7.94 11.40
N PHE A 382 -9.77 7.77 11.46
CA PHE A 382 -9.07 6.53 11.79
C PHE A 382 -8.48 6.53 13.23
N ALA A 383 -8.71 7.58 14.00
CA ALA A 383 -8.25 7.71 15.40
C ALA A 383 -9.19 6.98 16.37
N ALA A 384 -9.47 5.71 16.15
CA ALA A 384 -10.31 4.93 17.07
C ALA A 384 -9.48 4.14 18.08
#